data_8be757e6e73144733f4aa1a4419e36a3
#
_entry.id   8be757e6e73144733f4aa1a4419e36a3
#
_cell.length_a   1.000
_cell.length_b   1.000
_cell.length_c   1.000
_cell.angle_alpha   90.00
_cell.angle_beta   90.00
_cell.angle_gamma   90.00
#
_symmetry.space_group_name_H-M   'P 1'
#
loop_
_entity.id
_entity.type
_entity.pdbx_description
1 polymer ?
#
loop_
_entity_poly.entity_id
_entity_poly.type
_entity_poly.pdbx_seq_one_letter_code
_entity_poly.pdbx_strand_id
1 'polypeptide(L)'
;MLQGAGAPTTPTAYNNNTQIVQTPESVAIHNEMGHEVRVIPLDGRPHLPPAIHQWKGDSRGRWEGDTLVVETTNFSDKNSFRGSGPHMKLTERFRRVDADTLLYQFTVDDPETFTQPWTAEIPVSRTPGPIFEYACHEGNYALRNVLAGARAQENAAEQTKKEPK
;
A
#
# COMPACT_ATOMS: atom_id res chain seq x y z
N MET A 1 -0.03 -7.39 7.17
CA MET A 1 0.47 -6.27 6.35
C MET A 1 -0.60 -5.90 5.34
N LEU A 2 -0.98 -4.63 5.24
CA LEU A 2 -1.98 -4.17 4.28
C LEU A 2 -1.33 -4.16 2.89
N GLN A 3 -1.68 -5.15 2.06
CA GLN A 3 -1.30 -5.14 0.65
C GLN A 3 -2.01 -3.97 -0.03
N GLY A 4 -1.31 -3.23 -0.88
CA GLY A 4 -1.87 -2.11 -1.64
C GLY A 4 -1.54 -0.72 -1.11
N ALA A 5 -1.14 -0.59 0.16
CA ALA A 5 -0.63 0.66 0.68
C ALA A 5 0.89 0.70 0.51
N GLY A 6 1.40 1.12 -0.64
CA GLY A 6 2.85 1.21 -0.85
C GLY A 6 3.28 1.19 -2.30
N ALA A 7 4.52 0.78 -2.51
CA ALA A 7 5.13 0.64 -3.82
C ALA A 7 5.35 -0.86 -4.11
N PRO A 8 4.78 -1.42 -5.20
CA PRO A 8 3.82 -0.78 -6.12
C PRO A 8 2.44 -0.59 -5.48
N THR A 9 1.69 0.42 -5.97
CA THR A 9 0.30 0.64 -5.58
C THR A 9 -0.59 -0.34 -6.36
N THR A 10 -1.12 -1.35 -5.67
CA THR A 10 -1.98 -2.37 -6.29
C THR A 10 -3.37 -2.36 -5.67
N PRO A 11 -4.42 -2.71 -6.45
CA PRO A 11 -5.78 -2.78 -5.92
C PRO A 11 -5.91 -3.78 -4.77
N THR A 12 -6.73 -3.42 -3.80
CA THR A 12 -7.14 -4.25 -2.67
C THR A 12 -8.65 -4.48 -2.70
N ALA A 13 -9.20 -5.16 -1.69
CA ALA A 13 -10.64 -5.40 -1.61
C ALA A 13 -11.46 -4.12 -1.35
N TYR A 14 -10.85 -3.06 -0.78
CA TYR A 14 -11.49 -1.80 -0.41
C TYR A 14 -10.46 -0.68 -0.21
N ASN A 15 -10.89 0.57 -0.05
CA ASN A 15 -10.04 1.75 0.19
C ASN A 15 -8.94 1.93 -0.87
N ASN A 16 -9.30 1.80 -2.15
CA ASN A 16 -8.37 1.87 -3.27
C ASN A 16 -8.13 3.30 -3.80
N ASN A 17 -8.71 4.31 -3.14
CA ASN A 17 -8.53 5.68 -3.58
C ASN A 17 -7.10 6.15 -3.31
N THR A 18 -6.57 6.87 -4.28
CA THR A 18 -5.22 7.43 -4.21
C THR A 18 -5.29 8.89 -4.62
N GLN A 19 -4.74 9.76 -3.79
CA GLN A 19 -4.57 11.18 -4.11
C GLN A 19 -3.13 11.44 -4.51
N ILE A 20 -2.93 12.09 -5.65
CA ILE A 20 -1.62 12.49 -6.14
C ILE A 20 -1.54 14.01 -6.08
N VAL A 21 -0.59 14.52 -5.31
CA VAL A 21 -0.30 15.95 -5.18
C VAL A 21 1.07 16.23 -5.79
N GLN A 22 1.13 17.20 -6.68
CA GLN A 22 2.34 17.56 -7.40
C GLN A 22 2.81 18.96 -7.02
N THR A 23 4.11 19.08 -6.77
CA THR A 23 4.82 20.36 -6.65
C THR A 23 5.96 20.39 -7.69
N PRO A 24 6.65 21.53 -7.90
CA PRO A 24 7.84 21.56 -8.77
C PRO A 24 8.96 20.63 -8.34
N GLU A 25 9.08 20.34 -7.04
CA GLU A 25 10.22 19.63 -6.45
C GLU A 25 9.89 18.19 -6.01
N SER A 26 8.60 17.84 -5.94
CA SER A 26 8.18 16.53 -5.44
C SER A 26 6.78 16.14 -5.91
N VAL A 27 6.51 14.85 -5.87
CA VAL A 27 5.17 14.28 -5.95
C VAL A 27 4.87 13.54 -4.66
N ALA A 28 3.69 13.75 -4.08
CA ALA A 28 3.18 12.99 -2.95
C ALA A 28 2.05 12.07 -3.42
N ILE A 29 2.16 10.78 -3.13
CA ILE A 29 1.12 9.78 -3.39
C ILE A 29 0.54 9.35 -2.04
N HIS A 30 -0.71 9.74 -1.80
CA HIS A 30 -1.45 9.41 -0.59
C HIS A 30 -2.45 8.29 -0.91
N ASN A 31 -2.26 7.14 -0.29
CA ASN A 31 -3.18 6.00 -0.39
C ASN A 31 -4.18 6.00 0.77
N GLU A 32 -5.46 5.84 0.46
CA GLU A 32 -6.52 5.70 1.46
C GLU A 32 -6.29 4.46 2.33
N MET A 33 -5.95 3.32 1.70
CA MET A 33 -5.56 2.12 2.43
C MET A 33 -4.31 2.37 3.27
N GLY A 34 -4.45 2.19 4.58
CA GLY A 34 -3.37 2.42 5.55
C GLY A 34 -3.05 3.89 5.82
N HIS A 35 -3.74 4.82 5.16
CA HIS A 35 -3.59 6.28 5.32
C HIS A 35 -2.14 6.76 5.19
N GLU A 36 -1.44 6.24 4.20
CA GLU A 36 0.00 6.48 4.03
C GLU A 36 0.32 7.42 2.88
N VAL A 37 1.32 8.27 3.12
CA VAL A 37 1.85 9.20 2.11
C VAL A 37 3.27 8.80 1.73
N ARG A 38 3.53 8.66 0.44
CA ARG A 38 4.86 8.48 -0.13
C ARG A 38 5.27 9.76 -0.84
N VAL A 39 6.33 10.41 -0.36
CA VAL A 39 6.91 11.59 -0.98
C VAL A 39 8.05 11.18 -1.90
N ILE A 40 7.99 11.64 -3.14
CA ILE A 40 8.92 11.31 -4.22
C ILE A 40 9.64 12.59 -4.64
N PRO A 41 10.90 12.80 -4.28
CA PRO A 41 11.70 13.93 -4.74
C PRO A 41 11.93 13.89 -6.26
N LEU A 42 11.89 15.06 -6.90
CA LEU A 42 12.14 15.26 -8.34
C LEU A 42 13.43 16.04 -8.62
N ASP A 43 14.22 16.30 -7.60
CA ASP A 43 15.41 17.16 -7.65
C ASP A 43 16.68 16.46 -8.15
N GLY A 44 16.58 15.23 -8.61
CA GLY A 44 17.70 14.45 -9.17
C GLY A 44 18.73 13.97 -8.16
N ARG A 45 18.44 14.08 -6.85
CA ARG A 45 19.34 13.53 -5.82
C ARG A 45 19.47 12.01 -5.95
N PRO A 46 20.64 11.43 -5.61
CA PRO A 46 20.83 9.98 -5.63
C PRO A 46 19.97 9.28 -4.58
N HIS A 47 19.79 7.99 -4.74
CA HIS A 47 19.22 7.14 -3.70
C HIS A 47 20.09 7.12 -2.44
N LEU A 48 19.48 6.78 -1.32
CA LEU A 48 20.18 6.57 -0.06
C LEU A 48 21.26 5.45 -0.21
N PRO A 49 22.32 5.49 0.61
CA PRO A 49 23.28 4.40 0.63
C PRO A 49 22.60 3.04 0.81
N PRO A 50 23.11 1.95 0.18
CA PRO A 50 22.48 0.63 0.22
C PRO A 50 22.26 0.05 1.63
N ALA A 51 23.02 0.52 2.63
CA ALA A 51 22.85 0.10 4.02
C ALA A 51 21.62 0.71 4.72
N ILE A 52 20.98 1.72 4.13
CA ILE A 52 19.81 2.38 4.71
C ILE A 52 18.57 1.84 4.02
N HIS A 53 17.82 0.99 4.71
CA HIS A 53 16.57 0.43 4.23
C HIS A 53 15.38 1.18 4.81
N GLN A 54 14.34 1.36 4.00
CA GLN A 54 13.09 1.97 4.41
C GLN A 54 11.92 1.00 4.21
N TRP A 55 10.89 1.15 5.01
CA TRP A 55 9.72 0.27 4.96
C TRP A 55 9.05 0.21 3.58
N LYS A 56 8.99 1.34 2.89
CA LYS A 56 8.41 1.48 1.54
C LYS A 56 9.47 1.69 0.44
N GLY A 57 10.73 1.48 0.78
CA GLY A 57 11.84 1.83 -0.10
C GLY A 57 12.09 3.33 -0.19
N ASP A 58 13.16 3.67 -0.88
CA ASP A 58 13.59 5.03 -1.17
C ASP A 58 13.26 5.37 -2.62
N SER A 59 12.31 6.30 -2.81
CA SER A 59 11.78 6.66 -4.13
C SER A 59 12.47 7.91 -4.69
N ARG A 60 12.74 7.89 -5.99
CA ARG A 60 13.21 9.05 -6.77
C ARG A 60 12.40 9.15 -8.04
N GLY A 61 11.97 10.37 -8.36
CA GLY A 61 11.14 10.63 -9.54
C GLY A 61 11.82 11.51 -10.56
N ARG A 62 11.43 11.35 -11.82
CA ARG A 62 11.76 12.25 -12.92
C ARG A 62 10.63 12.27 -13.94
N TRP A 63 10.58 13.33 -14.71
CA TRP A 63 9.67 13.43 -15.85
C TRP A 63 10.35 12.95 -17.13
N GLU A 64 9.67 12.07 -17.86
CA GLU A 64 10.02 11.68 -19.22
C GLU A 64 8.85 12.10 -20.15
N GLY A 65 8.93 13.31 -20.69
CA GLY A 65 7.81 13.91 -21.41
C GLY A 65 6.60 14.13 -20.50
N ASP A 66 5.49 13.46 -20.79
CA ASP A 66 4.24 13.51 -20.03
C ASP A 66 4.10 12.38 -18.98
N THR A 67 5.15 11.60 -18.78
CA THR A 67 5.18 10.45 -17.91
C THR A 67 6.05 10.71 -16.69
N LEU A 68 5.49 10.58 -15.49
CA LEU A 68 6.26 10.52 -14.25
C LEU A 68 6.86 9.11 -14.13
N VAL A 69 8.17 9.04 -14.07
CA VAL A 69 8.91 7.79 -13.81
C VAL A 69 9.46 7.83 -12.39
N VAL A 70 9.19 6.80 -11.61
CA VAL A 70 9.63 6.67 -10.23
C VAL A 70 10.43 5.39 -10.09
N GLU A 71 11.66 5.52 -9.62
CA GLU A 71 12.50 4.39 -9.23
C GLU A 71 12.51 4.28 -7.71
N THR A 72 12.31 3.07 -7.20
CA THR A 72 12.30 2.79 -5.76
C THR A 72 13.20 1.60 -5.48
N THR A 73 14.12 1.80 -4.54
CA THR A 73 15.09 0.81 -4.06
C THR A 73 15.13 0.81 -2.54
N ASN A 74 16.08 0.15 -1.92
CA ASN A 74 16.32 0.19 -0.46
C ASN A 74 15.10 -0.22 0.37
N PHE A 75 14.37 -1.22 -0.07
CA PHE A 75 13.25 -1.80 0.68
C PHE A 75 13.74 -2.51 1.94
N SER A 76 12.92 -2.49 2.98
CA SER A 76 13.18 -3.27 4.19
C SER A 76 12.93 -4.77 3.93
N ASP A 77 13.73 -5.63 4.56
CA ASP A 77 13.52 -7.08 4.61
C ASP A 77 12.22 -7.51 5.30
N LYS A 78 11.61 -6.59 6.05
CA LYS A 78 10.33 -6.78 6.77
C LYS A 78 9.11 -6.47 5.92
N ASN A 79 9.29 -5.91 4.73
CA ASN A 79 8.22 -5.57 3.80
C ASN A 79 8.51 -6.23 2.45
N SER A 80 7.70 -7.19 2.07
CA SER A 80 7.85 -7.88 0.79
C SER A 80 6.62 -7.68 -0.09
N PHE A 81 6.86 -7.50 -1.37
CA PHE A 81 5.82 -7.53 -2.39
C PHE A 81 5.93 -8.85 -3.17
N ARG A 82 4.96 -9.75 -2.99
CA ARG A 82 4.91 -11.08 -3.65
C ARG A 82 6.18 -11.93 -3.46
N GLY A 83 6.79 -11.84 -2.27
CA GLY A 83 8.01 -12.55 -1.93
C GLY A 83 9.29 -11.77 -2.20
N SER A 84 9.24 -10.64 -2.90
CA SER A 84 10.41 -9.77 -3.13
C SER A 84 10.98 -9.25 -1.82
N GLY A 85 12.30 -9.11 -1.78
CA GLY A 85 13.06 -8.70 -0.61
C GLY A 85 13.68 -7.31 -0.72
N PRO A 86 14.75 -7.06 0.08
CA PRO A 86 15.46 -5.79 0.10
C PRO A 86 16.21 -5.48 -1.21
N HIS A 87 16.43 -6.48 -2.06
CA HIS A 87 17.10 -6.34 -3.35
C HIS A 87 16.16 -5.94 -4.49
N MET A 88 14.86 -5.84 -4.20
CA MET A 88 13.87 -5.41 -5.18
C MET A 88 14.16 -4.01 -5.69
N LYS A 89 14.19 -3.85 -7.00
CA LYS A 89 14.11 -2.57 -7.70
C LYS A 89 12.74 -2.46 -8.35
N LEU A 90 12.04 -1.38 -8.03
CA LEU A 90 10.73 -1.09 -8.59
C LEU A 90 10.83 0.14 -9.49
N THR A 91 10.34 0.02 -10.72
CA THR A 91 10.17 1.17 -11.63
C THR A 91 8.70 1.37 -11.89
N GLU A 92 8.16 2.53 -11.55
CA GLU A 92 6.76 2.90 -11.75
C GLU A 92 6.65 4.01 -12.79
N ARG A 93 5.61 3.97 -13.61
CA ARG A 93 5.32 4.96 -14.65
C ARG A 93 3.86 5.39 -14.54
N PHE A 94 3.66 6.69 -14.40
CA PHE A 94 2.34 7.29 -14.30
C PHE A 94 2.14 8.21 -15.50
N ARG A 95 1.19 7.89 -16.36
CA ARG A 95 0.88 8.68 -17.54
C ARG A 95 -0.61 8.97 -17.62
N ARG A 96 -0.97 10.24 -17.76
CA ARG A 96 -2.35 10.64 -17.99
C ARG A 96 -2.71 10.39 -19.45
N VAL A 97 -3.70 9.54 -19.71
CA VAL A 97 -4.13 9.20 -21.08
C VAL A 97 -5.31 10.05 -21.54
N ASP A 98 -6.14 10.51 -20.61
CA ASP A 98 -7.24 11.44 -20.85
C ASP A 98 -7.60 12.21 -19.55
N ALA A 99 -8.72 12.95 -19.53
CA ALA A 99 -9.12 13.77 -18.40
C ALA A 99 -9.40 12.95 -17.12
N ASP A 100 -9.85 11.72 -17.27
CA ASP A 100 -10.36 10.88 -16.17
C ASP A 100 -9.58 9.58 -15.99
N THR A 101 -8.54 9.32 -16.83
CA THR A 101 -7.78 8.08 -16.82
C THR A 101 -6.29 8.33 -16.65
N LEU A 102 -5.71 7.70 -15.65
CA LEU A 102 -4.27 7.58 -15.43
C LEU A 102 -3.84 6.13 -15.73
N LEU A 103 -2.90 5.96 -16.64
CA LEU A 103 -2.27 4.68 -16.88
C LEU A 103 -1.11 4.52 -15.90
N TYR A 104 -1.22 3.54 -15.03
CA TYR A 104 -0.20 3.16 -14.07
C TYR A 104 0.47 1.86 -14.51
N GLN A 105 1.77 1.91 -14.75
CA GLN A 105 2.58 0.74 -15.07
C GLN A 105 3.66 0.59 -14.02
N PHE A 106 3.96 -0.64 -13.64
CA PHE A 106 5.10 -0.91 -12.77
C PHE A 106 5.86 -2.16 -13.22
N THR A 107 7.18 -2.09 -13.06
CA THR A 107 8.11 -3.19 -13.31
C THR A 107 8.81 -3.58 -12.03
N VAL A 108 8.74 -4.85 -11.68
CA VAL A 108 9.46 -5.45 -10.55
C VAL A 108 10.68 -6.18 -11.08
N ASP A 109 11.85 -5.81 -10.60
CA ASP A 109 13.12 -6.47 -10.85
C ASP A 109 13.70 -6.91 -9.49
N ASP A 110 13.68 -8.19 -9.24
CA ASP A 110 14.26 -8.82 -8.06
C ASP A 110 14.82 -10.21 -8.45
N PRO A 111 16.10 -10.30 -8.76
CA PRO A 111 16.73 -11.53 -9.26
C PRO A 111 16.79 -12.64 -8.21
N GLU A 112 16.58 -12.35 -6.92
CA GLU A 112 16.49 -13.37 -5.87
C GLU A 112 15.12 -14.04 -5.81
N THR A 113 14.09 -13.35 -6.31
CA THR A 113 12.70 -13.83 -6.25
C THR A 113 12.18 -14.29 -7.61
N PHE A 114 12.55 -13.59 -8.69
CA PHE A 114 12.02 -13.82 -10.04
C PHE A 114 13.14 -14.14 -11.02
N THR A 115 12.89 -15.04 -11.95
CA THR A 115 13.84 -15.43 -13.00
C THR A 115 14.10 -14.32 -14.03
N GLN A 116 13.19 -13.36 -14.12
CA GLN A 116 13.30 -12.18 -14.97
C GLN A 116 12.42 -11.06 -14.43
N PRO A 117 12.74 -9.79 -14.74
CA PRO A 117 11.83 -8.68 -14.45
C PRO A 117 10.47 -8.87 -15.11
N TRP A 118 9.42 -8.42 -14.45
CA TRP A 118 8.07 -8.48 -15.00
C TRP A 118 7.34 -7.14 -14.80
N THR A 119 6.41 -6.86 -15.69
CA THR A 119 5.68 -5.60 -15.74
C THR A 119 4.18 -5.86 -15.67
N ALA A 120 3.47 -5.00 -14.94
CA ALA A 120 2.02 -4.93 -14.95
C ALA A 120 1.57 -3.51 -15.28
N GLU A 121 0.38 -3.39 -15.87
CA GLU A 121 -0.24 -2.14 -16.25
C GLU A 121 -1.69 -2.11 -15.76
N ILE A 122 -2.09 -1.00 -15.16
CA ILE A 122 -3.40 -0.84 -14.53
C ILE A 122 -3.97 0.53 -14.94
N PRO A 123 -5.08 0.59 -15.67
CA PRO A 123 -5.80 1.84 -15.86
C PRO A 123 -6.49 2.24 -14.54
N VAL A 124 -6.28 3.46 -14.11
CA VAL A 124 -6.86 4.04 -12.90
C VAL A 124 -7.79 5.17 -13.28
N SER A 125 -9.04 5.08 -12.87
CA SER A 125 -10.06 6.07 -13.16
C SER A 125 -10.15 7.12 -12.07
N ARG A 126 -10.48 8.35 -12.46
CA ARG A 126 -10.78 9.44 -11.53
C ARG A 126 -12.03 9.10 -10.72
N THR A 127 -11.94 9.27 -9.39
CA THR A 127 -13.06 9.14 -8.46
C THR A 127 -13.52 10.52 -8.02
N PRO A 128 -14.82 10.85 -8.10
CA PRO A 128 -15.37 12.04 -7.48
C PRO A 128 -15.47 11.81 -5.96
N GLY A 129 -14.96 12.74 -5.17
CA GLY A 129 -15.09 12.70 -3.72
C GLY A 129 -13.76 12.77 -2.98
N PRO A 130 -13.81 12.92 -1.66
CA PRO A 130 -12.65 12.98 -0.82
C PRO A 130 -12.03 11.59 -0.59
N ILE A 131 -10.77 11.57 -0.19
CA ILE A 131 -10.17 10.43 0.50
C ILE A 131 -10.74 10.39 1.92
N PHE A 132 -11.10 9.20 2.38
CA PHE A 132 -11.57 8.97 3.74
C PHE A 132 -10.43 8.49 4.63
N GLU A 133 -10.55 8.71 5.93
CA GLU A 133 -9.66 8.14 6.91
C GLU A 133 -9.78 6.61 6.92
N TYR A 134 -8.64 5.92 6.98
CA TYR A 134 -8.60 4.47 7.20
C TYR A 134 -8.67 4.16 8.69
N ALA A 135 -9.87 4.09 9.23
CA ALA A 135 -10.16 3.86 10.65
C ALA A 135 -10.31 2.36 10.96
N CYS A 136 -9.25 1.57 10.78
CA CYS A 136 -9.26 0.11 10.89
C CYS A 136 -9.69 -0.41 12.27
N HIS A 137 -9.43 0.35 13.33
CA HIS A 137 -9.72 -0.05 14.72
C HIS A 137 -10.91 0.67 15.33
N GLU A 138 -11.37 1.74 14.74
CA GLU A 138 -12.55 2.47 15.22
C GLU A 138 -13.83 1.65 15.01
N GLY A 139 -14.64 1.59 16.05
CA GLY A 139 -15.88 0.81 16.02
C GLY A 139 -15.67 -0.74 15.93
N ASN A 140 -14.45 -1.22 16.05
CA ASN A 140 -14.17 -2.66 16.03
C ASN A 140 -14.44 -3.29 17.41
N TYR A 141 -15.67 -3.71 17.62
CA TYR A 141 -16.11 -4.42 18.84
C TYR A 141 -15.96 -5.95 18.73
N ALA A 142 -15.32 -6.48 17.70
CA ALA A 142 -15.30 -7.93 17.43
C ALA A 142 -14.77 -8.74 18.62
N LEU A 143 -13.61 -8.39 19.19
CA LEU A 143 -13.04 -9.10 20.33
C LEU A 143 -13.93 -8.99 21.58
N ARG A 144 -14.48 -7.82 21.86
CA ARG A 144 -15.39 -7.61 22.98
C ARG A 144 -16.65 -8.46 22.85
N ASN A 145 -17.22 -8.54 21.65
CA ASN A 145 -18.43 -9.31 21.37
C ASN A 145 -18.16 -10.83 21.43
N VAL A 146 -17.02 -11.29 20.93
CA VAL A 146 -16.61 -12.70 21.03
C VAL A 146 -16.46 -13.12 22.50
N LEU A 147 -15.78 -12.32 23.32
CA LEU A 147 -15.62 -12.60 24.76
C LEU A 147 -16.96 -12.53 25.52
N ALA A 148 -17.83 -11.58 25.19
CA ALA A 148 -19.15 -11.48 25.77
C ALA A 148 -20.02 -12.71 25.44
N GLY A 149 -19.98 -13.18 24.20
CA GLY A 149 -20.66 -14.38 23.75
C GLY A 149 -20.16 -15.64 24.45
N ALA A 150 -18.86 -15.82 24.57
CA ALA A 150 -18.25 -16.95 25.31
C ALA A 150 -18.69 -16.97 26.77
N ARG A 151 -18.64 -15.84 27.47
CA ARG A 151 -19.08 -15.72 28.87
C ARG A 151 -20.57 -16.01 29.04
N ALA A 152 -21.42 -15.59 28.08
CA ALA A 152 -22.84 -15.90 28.12
C ALA A 152 -23.10 -17.40 27.99
N GLN A 153 -22.36 -18.09 27.13
CA GLN A 153 -22.43 -19.56 26.98
C GLN A 153 -21.95 -20.31 28.23
N GLU A 154 -20.85 -19.87 28.84
CA GLU A 154 -20.34 -20.43 30.10
C GLU A 154 -21.36 -20.30 31.23
N ASN A 155 -21.96 -19.12 31.40
CA ASN A 155 -22.96 -18.87 32.43
C ASN A 155 -24.23 -19.72 32.20
N ALA A 156 -24.68 -19.89 30.96
CA ALA A 156 -25.83 -20.75 30.64
C ALA A 156 -25.55 -22.21 30.95
N ALA A 157 -24.35 -22.69 30.64
CA ALA A 157 -23.95 -24.06 30.96
C ALA A 157 -23.85 -24.34 32.49
N GLU A 158 -23.43 -23.35 33.27
CA GLU A 158 -23.40 -23.46 34.73
C GLU A 158 -24.81 -23.46 35.35
N GLN A 159 -25.72 -22.66 34.80
CA GLN A 159 -27.12 -22.64 35.26
C GLN A 159 -27.80 -24.00 35.02
N THR A 160 -27.62 -24.60 33.83
CA THR A 160 -28.17 -25.92 33.51
C THR A 160 -27.63 -27.00 34.43
N LYS A 161 -26.42 -26.90 34.94
CA LYS A 161 -25.83 -27.85 35.90
C LYS A 161 -26.37 -27.69 37.33
N LYS A 162 -26.92 -26.54 37.67
CA LYS A 162 -27.44 -26.20 39.01
C LYS A 162 -28.94 -26.49 39.18
N GLU A 163 -29.69 -26.75 38.09
CA GLU A 163 -31.08 -27.16 38.18
C GLU A 163 -31.15 -28.65 38.62
N PRO A 164 -31.65 -28.97 39.83
CA PRO A 164 -31.85 -30.34 40.28
C PRO A 164 -32.96 -30.99 39.46
N LYS A 165 -32.73 -32.25 39.06
CA LYS A 165 -33.77 -33.09 38.45
C LYS A 165 -34.89 -33.42 39.45
#